data_4dda8694659aaa066eb8175af0ab4f31
#
_entry.id   4dda8694659aaa066eb8175af0ab4f31
#
_cell.length_a   1.000
_cell.length_b   1.000
_cell.length_c   1.000
_cell.angle_alpha   90.00
_cell.angle_beta   90.00
_cell.angle_gamma   90.00
#
_symmetry.space_group_name_H-M   'P 1'
#
loop_
_entity.id
_entity.type
_entity.pdbx_description
1 polymer ?
#
loop_
_entity_poly.entity_id
_entity_poly.type
_entity_poly.pdbx_seq_one_letter_code
_entity_poly.pdbx_strand_id
1 'polypeptide(L)'
;IRELIEDQNVQDNAKFLIEAALSLGDCQVRNSATLGGNLCWGEPRANLLIALIASSTTVELVDKSMEIKKISLKPLYEQKISRGIKDFALLSAEANLSDITTSSYQEFSRQKNDLALVNLALIEKGNLISGCIGGLFNYPFEFEKVEKSGMETTIINLVKTTKITKMTNQFADFDHRLNILESILSNATKAD
;
A
#
# COMPACT_ATOMS: atom_id res chain seq x y z
N ILE A 1 -11.43 2.00 -11.19
CA ILE A 1 -10.15 1.24 -11.13
C ILE A 1 -9.81 0.67 -12.50
N ARG A 2 -10.78 0.28 -13.30
CA ARG A 2 -10.54 -0.17 -14.67
C ARG A 2 -9.76 0.87 -15.49
N GLU A 3 -10.16 2.13 -15.45
CA GLU A 3 -9.46 3.24 -16.14
C GLU A 3 -7.99 3.35 -15.72
N LEU A 4 -7.68 3.17 -14.43
CA LEU A 4 -6.31 3.14 -13.94
C LEU A 4 -5.48 2.02 -14.60
N ILE A 5 -6.07 0.83 -14.74
CA ILE A 5 -5.39 -0.32 -15.35
C ILE A 5 -5.17 -0.14 -16.85
N GLU A 6 -6.10 0.54 -17.53
CA GLU A 6 -6.07 0.77 -18.98
C GLU A 6 -5.24 2.03 -19.37
N ASP A 7 -4.85 2.87 -18.40
CA ASP A 7 -4.08 4.08 -18.65
C ASP A 7 -2.62 3.75 -19.01
N GLN A 8 -2.20 4.14 -20.22
CA GLN A 8 -0.88 3.82 -20.76
C GLN A 8 0.25 4.45 -19.93
N ASN A 9 0.07 5.67 -19.41
CA ASN A 9 1.08 6.32 -18.61
C ASN A 9 1.30 5.59 -17.27
N VAL A 10 0.23 5.06 -16.68
CA VAL A 10 0.33 4.26 -15.45
C VAL A 10 1.00 2.92 -15.75
N GLN A 11 0.66 2.27 -16.87
CA GLN A 11 1.30 1.02 -17.31
C GLN A 11 2.80 1.17 -17.49
N ASP A 12 3.24 2.26 -18.11
CA ASP A 12 4.64 2.50 -18.43
C ASP A 12 5.47 2.93 -17.21
N ASN A 13 4.87 3.64 -16.24
CA ASN A 13 5.61 4.30 -15.17
C ASN A 13 5.28 3.81 -13.75
N ALA A 14 4.22 3.04 -13.57
CA ALA A 14 3.71 2.68 -12.25
C ALA A 14 3.23 1.23 -12.17
N LYS A 15 4.06 0.28 -12.58
CA LYS A 15 3.75 -1.14 -12.62
C LYS A 15 3.16 -1.65 -11.30
N PHE A 16 3.70 -1.23 -10.16
CA PHE A 16 3.21 -1.60 -8.83
C PHE A 16 1.75 -1.18 -8.59
N LEU A 17 1.30 -0.05 -9.16
CA LEU A 17 -0.11 0.37 -9.07
C LEU A 17 -1.02 -0.54 -9.91
N ILE A 18 -0.55 -0.96 -11.08
CA ILE A 18 -1.28 -1.92 -11.91
C ILE A 18 -1.40 -3.27 -11.22
N GLU A 19 -0.30 -3.77 -10.65
CA GLU A 19 -0.29 -5.03 -9.89
C GLU A 19 -1.25 -4.98 -8.70
N ALA A 20 -1.21 -3.88 -7.91
CA ALA A 20 -2.13 -3.66 -6.80
C ALA A 20 -3.60 -3.57 -7.26
N ALA A 21 -3.87 -2.91 -8.39
CA ALA A 21 -5.21 -2.81 -8.96
C ALA A 21 -5.74 -4.15 -9.47
N LEU A 22 -4.88 -4.96 -10.12
CA LEU A 22 -5.24 -6.29 -10.62
C LEU A 22 -5.50 -7.29 -9.49
N SER A 23 -4.86 -7.11 -8.35
CA SER A 23 -5.08 -7.92 -7.14
C SER A 23 -6.41 -7.61 -6.43
N LEU A 24 -7.10 -6.53 -6.81
CA LEU A 24 -8.36 -6.16 -6.19
C LEU A 24 -9.51 -7.00 -6.75
N GLY A 25 -9.95 -7.99 -5.99
CA GLY A 25 -11.13 -8.80 -6.30
C GLY A 25 -11.15 -9.39 -7.72
N ASP A 26 -12.33 -9.55 -8.26
CA ASP A 26 -12.54 -10.01 -9.64
C ASP A 26 -12.78 -8.83 -10.62
N CYS A 27 -12.99 -9.16 -11.89
CA CYS A 27 -13.25 -8.16 -12.93
C CYS A 27 -14.52 -7.33 -12.66
N GLN A 28 -15.57 -7.93 -12.08
CA GLN A 28 -16.82 -7.24 -11.78
C GLN A 28 -16.60 -6.21 -10.65
N VAL A 29 -15.86 -6.61 -9.61
CA VAL A 29 -15.46 -5.71 -8.52
C VAL A 29 -14.64 -4.54 -9.06
N ARG A 30 -13.63 -4.79 -9.88
CA ARG A 30 -12.77 -3.74 -10.46
C ARG A 30 -13.52 -2.79 -11.39
N ASN A 31 -14.54 -3.24 -12.08
CA ASN A 31 -15.38 -2.40 -12.94
C ASN A 31 -16.27 -1.43 -12.15
N SER A 32 -16.69 -1.82 -10.94
CA SER A 32 -17.56 -0.99 -10.09
C SER A 32 -16.79 -0.22 -9.02
N ALA A 33 -15.62 -0.70 -8.59
CA ALA A 33 -14.81 -0.06 -7.56
C ALA A 33 -14.17 1.24 -8.06
N THR A 34 -14.09 2.22 -7.16
CA THR A 34 -13.41 3.50 -7.41
C THR A 34 -12.15 3.62 -6.57
N LEU A 35 -11.19 4.42 -7.02
CA LEU A 35 -10.00 4.73 -6.23
C LEU A 35 -10.37 5.41 -4.91
N GLY A 36 -11.27 6.40 -4.98
CA GLY A 36 -11.76 7.09 -3.79
C GLY A 36 -12.44 6.15 -2.80
N GLY A 37 -13.26 5.21 -3.28
CA GLY A 37 -13.89 4.19 -2.43
C GLY A 37 -12.88 3.30 -1.73
N ASN A 38 -11.82 2.85 -2.44
CA ASN A 38 -10.76 2.03 -1.87
C ASN A 38 -9.98 2.79 -0.78
N LEU A 39 -9.61 4.04 -1.04
CA LEU A 39 -8.92 4.89 -0.08
C LEU A 39 -9.81 5.25 1.12
N CYS A 40 -11.06 5.65 0.89
CA CYS A 40 -11.97 6.05 1.97
C CYS A 40 -12.45 4.87 2.85
N TRP A 41 -12.31 3.64 2.38
CA TRP A 41 -12.66 2.46 3.17
C TRP A 41 -11.81 2.33 4.45
N GLY A 42 -10.53 2.70 4.39
CA GLY A 42 -9.65 2.72 5.54
C GLY A 42 -9.21 1.34 6.03
N GLU A 43 -9.33 0.33 5.20
CA GLU A 43 -8.79 -1.02 5.50
C GLU A 43 -7.26 -1.00 5.33
N PRO A 44 -6.47 -1.32 6.39
CA PRO A 44 -5.02 -1.23 6.35
C PRO A 44 -4.33 -2.22 5.39
N ARG A 45 -5.09 -3.12 4.78
CA ARG A 45 -4.63 -4.09 3.77
C ARG A 45 -5.19 -3.80 2.38
N ALA A 46 -5.85 -2.65 2.19
CA ALA A 46 -6.40 -2.30 0.89
C ALA A 46 -5.27 -2.11 -0.14
N ASN A 47 -5.34 -2.87 -1.23
CA ASN A 47 -4.24 -3.03 -2.20
C ASN A 47 -3.72 -1.70 -2.73
N LEU A 48 -4.61 -0.85 -3.26
CA LEU A 48 -4.23 0.45 -3.80
C LEU A 48 -3.77 1.44 -2.72
N LEU A 49 -4.29 1.34 -1.49
CA LEU A 49 -3.83 2.15 -0.38
C LEU A 49 -2.34 1.91 -0.09
N ILE A 50 -1.93 0.63 -0.01
CA ILE A 50 -0.54 0.26 0.25
C ILE A 50 0.38 0.76 -0.87
N ALA A 51 -0.01 0.57 -2.12
CA ALA A 51 0.75 1.04 -3.27
C ALA A 51 0.87 2.58 -3.31
N LEU A 52 -0.21 3.29 -3.03
CA LEU A 52 -0.21 4.76 -3.02
C LEU A 52 0.57 5.36 -1.85
N ILE A 53 0.54 4.75 -0.66
CA ILE A 53 1.41 5.20 0.44
C ILE A 53 2.87 5.00 0.07
N ALA A 54 3.25 3.85 -0.49
CA ALA A 54 4.62 3.57 -0.93
C ALA A 54 5.17 4.62 -1.93
N SER A 55 4.30 5.20 -2.77
CA SER A 55 4.66 6.27 -3.72
C SER A 55 4.60 7.68 -3.12
N SER A 56 4.54 7.82 -1.81
CA SER A 56 4.45 9.14 -1.14
C SER A 56 3.31 10.01 -1.69
N THR A 57 2.15 9.40 -1.93
CA THR A 57 0.98 10.05 -2.52
C THR A 57 0.47 11.18 -1.63
N THR A 58 0.12 12.30 -2.24
CA THR A 58 -0.66 13.36 -1.63
C THR A 58 -2.11 13.31 -2.11
N VAL A 59 -3.03 13.76 -1.27
CA VAL A 59 -4.46 13.82 -1.58
C VAL A 59 -5.01 15.21 -1.34
N GLU A 60 -5.98 15.59 -2.17
CA GLU A 60 -6.79 16.77 -1.95
C GLU A 60 -8.11 16.36 -1.33
N LEU A 61 -8.40 16.94 -0.20
CA LEU A 61 -9.62 16.74 0.58
C LEU A 61 -10.39 18.05 0.68
N VAL A 62 -11.70 17.98 0.55
CA VAL A 62 -12.57 19.12 0.84
C VAL A 62 -13.40 18.82 2.09
N ASP A 63 -13.43 19.77 3.02
CA ASP A 63 -14.22 19.67 4.25
C ASP A 63 -15.62 20.28 4.08
N LYS A 64 -16.41 20.26 5.16
CA LYS A 64 -17.78 20.82 5.18
C LYS A 64 -17.82 22.34 4.97
N SER A 65 -16.71 23.04 5.18
CA SER A 65 -16.57 24.49 4.93
C SER A 65 -16.19 24.80 3.48
N MET A 66 -16.09 23.78 2.63
CA MET A 66 -15.61 23.87 1.24
C MET A 66 -14.13 24.29 1.13
N GLU A 67 -13.36 24.15 2.21
CA GLU A 67 -11.93 24.38 2.18
C GLU A 67 -11.22 23.13 1.61
N ILE A 68 -10.32 23.36 0.64
CA ILE A 68 -9.50 22.32 0.04
C ILE A 68 -8.16 22.24 0.78
N LYS A 69 -7.79 21.05 1.22
CA LYS A 69 -6.53 20.76 1.92
C LYS A 69 -5.75 19.69 1.15
N LYS A 70 -4.52 19.99 0.77
CA LYS A 70 -3.58 19.04 0.18
C LYS A 70 -2.70 18.48 1.30
N ILE A 71 -2.76 17.18 1.53
CA ILE A 71 -2.01 16.51 2.60
C ILE A 71 -1.44 15.18 2.13
N SER A 72 -0.40 14.68 2.81
CA SER A 72 0.10 13.34 2.56
C SER A 72 -0.94 12.28 2.95
N LEU A 73 -1.01 11.21 2.18
CA LEU A 73 -1.95 10.12 2.41
C LEU A 73 -1.69 9.38 3.73
N LYS A 74 -0.42 9.13 4.08
CA LYS A 74 -0.01 8.36 5.28
C LYS A 74 -0.61 8.89 6.59
N PRO A 75 -0.48 10.18 6.98
CA PRO A 75 -0.98 10.68 8.25
C PRO A 75 -2.49 10.49 8.46
N LEU A 76 -3.26 10.38 7.38
CA LEU A 76 -4.70 10.13 7.47
C LEU A 76 -5.02 8.78 8.10
N TYR A 77 -4.16 7.79 7.87
CA TYR A 77 -4.35 6.43 8.36
C TYR A 77 -3.67 6.19 9.71
N GLU A 78 -2.55 6.84 9.99
CA GLU A 78 -1.89 6.80 11.29
C GLU A 78 -2.75 7.39 12.41
N GLN A 79 -3.48 8.47 12.13
CA GLN A 79 -4.30 9.18 13.13
C GLN A 79 -5.69 8.57 13.34
N LYS A 80 -6.22 7.82 12.38
CA LYS A 80 -7.62 7.34 12.40
C LYS A 80 -7.76 5.86 12.07
N ILE A 81 -7.10 5.10 12.79
CA ILE A 81 -6.83 3.65 12.79
C ILE A 81 -7.96 2.72 12.31
N SER A 82 -9.19 3.11 12.08
CA SER A 82 -10.20 2.10 11.79
C SER A 82 -11.38 2.51 10.93
N ARG A 83 -11.40 3.71 10.38
CA ARG A 83 -12.64 4.18 9.74
C ARG A 83 -12.48 5.04 8.49
N GLY A 84 -11.32 5.01 7.84
CA GLY A 84 -11.11 5.75 6.59
C GLY A 84 -11.19 7.27 6.74
N ILE A 85 -11.28 7.94 5.62
CA ILE A 85 -11.44 9.40 5.54
C ILE A 85 -12.86 9.76 5.93
N LYS A 86 -13.04 10.44 7.07
CA LYS A 86 -14.32 10.93 7.56
C LYS A 86 -14.35 12.45 7.56
N ASP A 87 -15.53 12.99 7.39
CA ASP A 87 -15.81 14.44 7.41
C ASP A 87 -15.15 15.24 6.27
N PHE A 88 -14.59 14.53 5.28
CA PHE A 88 -14.01 15.11 4.07
C PHE A 88 -14.51 14.34 2.84
N ALA A 89 -14.56 15.03 1.70
CA ALA A 89 -14.65 14.36 0.40
C ALA A 89 -13.25 14.33 -0.25
N LEU A 90 -12.86 13.18 -0.78
CA LEU A 90 -11.62 13.02 -1.53
C LEU A 90 -11.83 13.53 -2.96
N LEU A 91 -11.08 14.54 -3.38
CA LEU A 91 -11.14 15.13 -4.71
C LEU A 91 -10.14 14.48 -5.66
N SER A 92 -8.89 14.36 -5.23
CA SER A 92 -7.82 13.83 -6.06
C SER A 92 -6.77 13.09 -5.24
N ALA A 93 -5.99 12.22 -5.89
CA ALA A 93 -4.78 11.60 -5.35
C ALA A 93 -3.66 11.76 -6.38
N GLU A 94 -2.51 12.26 -5.95
CA GLU A 94 -1.34 12.52 -6.78
C GLU A 94 -0.18 11.66 -6.27
N ALA A 95 0.18 10.62 -7.05
CA ALA A 95 1.30 9.74 -6.76
C ALA A 95 2.61 10.33 -7.28
N ASN A 96 3.67 10.24 -6.48
CA ASN A 96 5.01 10.67 -6.92
C ASN A 96 5.73 9.50 -7.63
N LEU A 97 5.80 9.57 -8.95
CA LEU A 97 6.45 8.56 -9.78
C LEU A 97 7.84 8.97 -10.27
N SER A 98 8.40 10.11 -9.79
CA SER A 98 9.71 10.58 -10.22
C SER A 98 10.83 9.65 -9.73
N ASP A 99 11.83 9.45 -10.62
CA ASP A 99 13.07 8.73 -10.34
C ASP A 99 12.89 7.24 -9.93
N ILE A 100 11.73 6.66 -10.21
CA ILE A 100 11.51 5.22 -9.97
C ILE A 100 12.32 4.42 -10.99
N THR A 101 13.25 3.60 -10.50
CA THR A 101 14.03 2.66 -11.33
C THR A 101 13.33 1.31 -11.46
N THR A 102 12.78 0.81 -10.38
CA THR A 102 12.02 -0.44 -10.33
C THR A 102 10.91 -0.33 -9.28
N SER A 103 9.82 -1.04 -9.50
CA SER A 103 8.73 -1.10 -8.53
C SER A 103 7.99 -2.42 -8.62
N SER A 104 7.44 -2.88 -7.49
CA SER A 104 6.65 -4.11 -7.44
C SER A 104 5.56 -4.02 -6.37
N TYR A 105 4.50 -4.78 -6.58
CA TYR A 105 3.49 -5.06 -5.57
C TYR A 105 3.30 -6.56 -5.45
N GLN A 106 3.31 -7.07 -4.23
CA GLN A 106 3.11 -8.47 -3.91
C GLN A 106 2.14 -8.63 -2.75
N GLU A 107 1.38 -9.71 -2.77
CA GLU A 107 0.47 -10.04 -1.69
C GLU A 107 0.39 -11.54 -1.44
N PHE A 108 -0.04 -11.87 -0.24
CA PHE A 108 -0.46 -13.22 0.12
C PHE A 108 -1.88 -13.18 0.67
N SER A 109 -2.77 -13.89 0.00
CA SER A 109 -4.16 -14.11 0.43
C SER A 109 -4.45 -15.59 0.61
N ARG A 110 -5.44 -15.94 1.43
CA ARG A 110 -5.82 -17.35 1.67
C ARG A 110 -6.51 -17.99 0.46
N GLN A 111 -7.28 -17.16 -0.23
CA GLN A 111 -8.00 -17.57 -1.44
C GLN A 111 -7.90 -16.45 -2.47
N LYS A 112 -8.02 -16.81 -3.74
CA LYS A 112 -8.10 -15.82 -4.82
C LYS A 112 -9.26 -14.86 -4.55
N ASN A 113 -9.00 -13.57 -4.73
CA ASN A 113 -9.94 -12.47 -4.50
C ASN A 113 -10.26 -12.16 -3.02
N ASP A 114 -9.67 -12.87 -2.06
CA ASP A 114 -9.74 -12.48 -0.65
C ASP A 114 -8.86 -11.24 -0.40
N LEU A 115 -9.21 -10.50 0.64
CA LEU A 115 -8.34 -9.46 1.17
C LEU A 115 -7.02 -10.08 1.66
N ALA A 116 -5.90 -9.51 1.26
CA ALA A 116 -4.59 -10.02 1.61
C ALA A 116 -4.40 -10.21 3.13
N LEU A 117 -3.71 -11.25 3.54
CA LEU A 117 -3.21 -11.36 4.91
C LEU A 117 -2.05 -10.40 5.12
N VAL A 118 -1.13 -10.34 4.15
CA VAL A 118 0.00 -9.41 4.08
C VAL A 118 0.15 -8.96 2.64
N ASN A 119 0.41 -7.69 2.44
CA ASN A 119 0.78 -7.13 1.15
C ASN A 119 1.91 -6.12 1.30
N LEU A 120 2.68 -5.95 0.23
CA LEU A 120 3.89 -5.16 0.18
C LEU A 120 3.97 -4.44 -1.16
N ALA A 121 4.19 -3.13 -1.12
CA ALA A 121 4.62 -2.35 -2.27
C ALA A 121 6.05 -1.87 -2.05
N LEU A 122 6.91 -2.08 -3.04
CA LEU A 122 8.30 -1.64 -3.06
C LEU A 122 8.54 -0.67 -4.20
N ILE A 123 9.31 0.36 -3.93
CA ILE A 123 9.72 1.38 -4.91
C ILE A 123 11.22 1.59 -4.74
N GLU A 124 11.97 1.33 -5.82
CA GLU A 124 13.39 1.58 -5.89
C GLU A 124 13.68 2.92 -6.56
N LYS A 125 14.60 3.68 -5.97
CA LYS A 125 15.17 4.91 -6.53
C LYS A 125 16.70 4.83 -6.40
N GLY A 126 17.34 4.40 -7.47
CA GLY A 126 18.78 4.09 -7.43
C GLY A 126 19.09 2.93 -6.49
N ASN A 127 19.89 3.16 -5.45
CA ASN A 127 20.26 2.14 -4.46
C ASN A 127 19.37 2.14 -3.20
N LEU A 128 18.34 2.97 -3.18
CA LEU A 128 17.44 3.11 -2.03
C LEU A 128 16.07 2.53 -2.34
N ILE A 129 15.51 1.85 -1.37
CA ILE A 129 14.18 1.25 -1.43
C ILE A 129 13.31 1.93 -0.39
N SER A 130 12.12 2.30 -0.82
CA SER A 130 11.01 2.74 0.03
C SER A 130 9.83 1.82 -0.21
N GLY A 131 8.92 1.71 0.75
CA GLY A 131 7.77 0.86 0.57
C GLY A 131 6.75 0.96 1.68
N CYS A 132 5.67 0.21 1.49
CA CYS A 132 4.60 0.12 2.46
C CYS A 132 4.13 -1.32 2.62
N ILE A 133 3.89 -1.71 3.87
CA ILE A 133 3.42 -3.05 4.25
C ILE A 133 2.02 -2.93 4.85
N GLY A 134 1.08 -3.71 4.33
CA GLY A 134 -0.23 -3.89 4.93
C GLY A 134 -0.37 -5.25 5.62
N GLY A 135 -1.22 -5.29 6.64
CA GLY A 135 -1.61 -6.53 7.30
C GLY A 135 -0.78 -6.95 8.51
N LEU A 136 0.31 -6.27 8.82
CA LEU A 136 1.09 -6.53 10.05
C LEU A 136 0.58 -5.72 11.25
N PHE A 137 0.07 -4.53 11.00
CA PHE A 137 -0.37 -3.58 12.01
C PHE A 137 -1.78 -3.07 11.72
N ASN A 138 -2.36 -2.38 12.67
CA ASN A 138 -3.70 -1.79 12.53
C ASN A 138 -3.78 -0.65 11.52
N TYR A 139 -2.63 -0.19 10.99
CA TYR A 139 -2.53 0.74 9.88
C TYR A 139 -1.32 0.41 8.99
N PRO A 140 -1.24 0.92 7.76
CA PRO A 140 -0.13 0.65 6.85
C PRO A 140 1.22 1.05 7.46
N PHE A 141 2.21 0.18 7.35
CA PHE A 141 3.57 0.42 7.82
C PHE A 141 4.46 0.85 6.65
N GLU A 142 4.81 2.13 6.60
CA GLU A 142 5.72 2.67 5.61
C GLU A 142 7.15 2.67 6.13
N PHE A 143 8.08 2.39 5.25
CA PHE A 143 9.51 2.54 5.46
C PHE A 143 10.14 3.28 4.27
N GLU A 144 11.18 4.05 4.53
CA GLU A 144 11.85 4.88 3.53
C GLU A 144 13.36 4.71 3.58
N LYS A 145 14.00 4.85 2.40
CA LYS A 145 15.46 4.95 2.27
C LYS A 145 16.25 3.79 2.88
N VAL A 146 15.73 2.59 2.74
CA VAL A 146 16.45 1.36 3.07
C VAL A 146 17.41 1.04 1.92
N GLU A 147 18.66 0.74 2.22
CA GLU A 147 19.63 0.30 1.21
C GLU A 147 19.22 -1.04 0.59
N LYS A 148 19.36 -1.19 -0.73
CA LYS A 148 19.03 -2.43 -1.45
C LYS A 148 19.83 -3.63 -0.88
N SER A 149 21.11 -3.40 -0.56
CA SER A 149 21.93 -4.40 0.11
C SER A 149 21.45 -4.65 1.54
N GLY A 150 20.96 -5.86 1.82
CA GLY A 150 20.45 -6.25 3.13
C GLY A 150 19.06 -5.73 3.48
N MET A 151 18.27 -5.31 2.48
CA MET A 151 16.92 -4.74 2.69
C MET A 151 16.01 -5.66 3.50
N GLU A 152 16.02 -6.98 3.25
CA GLU A 152 15.19 -7.94 3.99
C GLU A 152 15.43 -7.85 5.50
N THR A 153 16.68 -7.98 5.91
CA THR A 153 17.07 -7.93 7.33
C THR A 153 16.70 -6.59 7.95
N THR A 154 16.93 -5.49 7.22
CA THR A 154 16.64 -4.14 7.70
C THR A 154 15.14 -3.95 7.88
N ILE A 155 14.32 -4.32 6.89
CA ILE A 155 12.85 -4.19 6.96
C ILE A 155 12.28 -5.04 8.09
N ILE A 156 12.71 -6.29 8.23
CA ILE A 156 12.27 -7.19 9.30
C ILE A 156 12.64 -6.64 10.68
N ASN A 157 13.83 -6.08 10.84
CA ASN A 157 14.22 -5.43 12.09
C ASN A 157 13.36 -4.20 12.40
N LEU A 158 13.07 -3.36 11.42
CA LEU A 158 12.17 -2.21 11.58
C LEU A 158 10.77 -2.67 12.04
N VAL A 159 10.24 -3.71 11.41
CA VAL A 159 8.94 -4.30 11.77
C VAL A 159 8.94 -4.87 13.20
N LYS A 160 10.00 -5.59 13.59
CA LYS A 160 10.10 -6.20 14.93
C LYS A 160 10.29 -5.17 16.05
N THR A 161 10.95 -4.07 15.77
CA THR A 161 11.29 -3.04 16.78
C THR A 161 10.24 -1.94 16.92
N THR A 162 9.32 -1.82 15.97
CA THR A 162 8.28 -0.79 16.04
C THR A 162 7.30 -1.02 17.20
N LYS A 163 6.80 0.07 17.77
CA LYS A 163 5.81 0.06 18.87
C LYS A 163 4.36 0.11 18.37
N ILE A 164 4.14 -0.03 17.07
CA ILE A 164 2.80 -0.01 16.48
C ILE A 164 2.00 -1.24 16.94
N THR A 165 0.70 -1.05 17.14
CA THR A 165 -0.20 -2.14 17.54
C THR A 165 -0.27 -3.21 16.44
N LYS A 166 0.14 -4.41 16.80
CA LYS A 166 0.16 -5.57 15.91
C LYS A 166 -1.24 -6.02 15.54
N MET A 167 -1.43 -6.40 14.29
CA MET A 167 -2.70 -6.97 13.81
C MET A 167 -2.78 -8.47 14.16
N THR A 168 -3.86 -8.84 14.79
CA THR A 168 -4.21 -10.24 15.07
C THR A 168 -5.70 -10.43 14.83
N ASN A 169 -6.08 -11.48 14.12
CA ASN A 169 -7.47 -11.84 13.89
C ASN A 169 -7.61 -13.37 13.78
N GLN A 170 -8.83 -13.85 13.56
CA GLN A 170 -9.14 -15.28 13.47
C GLN A 170 -8.38 -16.06 12.36
N PHE A 171 -7.74 -15.37 11.43
CA PHE A 171 -7.07 -15.98 10.28
C PHE A 171 -5.56 -16.09 10.46
N ALA A 172 -4.94 -15.14 11.17
CA ALA A 172 -3.52 -15.11 11.39
C ALA A 172 -3.14 -14.21 12.57
N ASP A 173 -2.20 -14.67 13.38
CA ASP A 173 -1.51 -13.84 14.35
C ASP A 173 -0.36 -13.05 13.71
N PHE A 174 0.34 -12.26 14.51
CA PHE A 174 1.43 -11.43 14.02
C PHE A 174 2.62 -12.26 13.52
N ASP A 175 2.98 -13.35 14.22
CA ASP A 175 4.16 -14.14 13.87
C ASP A 175 3.93 -14.90 12.56
N HIS A 176 2.74 -15.41 12.33
CA HIS A 176 2.37 -15.99 11.04
C HIS A 176 2.46 -14.97 9.89
N ARG A 177 1.95 -13.75 10.11
CA ARG A 177 2.02 -12.66 9.13
C ARG A 177 3.47 -12.21 8.87
N LEU A 178 4.31 -12.21 9.89
CA LEU A 178 5.73 -11.89 9.76
C LEU A 178 6.46 -12.93 8.89
N ASN A 179 6.18 -14.21 9.09
CA ASN A 179 6.74 -15.28 8.25
C ASN A 179 6.30 -15.15 6.78
N ILE A 180 5.04 -14.74 6.54
CA ILE A 180 4.55 -14.42 5.20
C ILE A 180 5.34 -13.26 4.60
N LEU A 181 5.56 -12.18 5.35
CA LEU A 181 6.36 -11.04 4.89
C LEU A 181 7.80 -11.45 4.53
N GLU A 182 8.45 -12.25 5.37
CA GLU A 182 9.81 -12.77 5.08
C GLU A 182 9.83 -13.54 3.76
N SER A 183 8.83 -14.36 3.49
CA SER A 183 8.69 -15.08 2.22
C SER A 183 8.48 -14.14 1.02
N ILE A 184 7.63 -13.11 1.16
CA ILE A 184 7.40 -12.10 0.11
C ILE A 184 8.68 -11.34 -0.20
N LEU A 185 9.41 -10.88 0.81
CA LEU A 185 10.67 -10.15 0.65
C LEU A 185 11.73 -11.00 -0.05
N SER A 186 11.88 -12.27 0.34
CA SER A 186 12.82 -13.19 -0.29
C SER A 186 12.50 -13.48 -1.77
N ASN A 187 11.24 -13.41 -2.16
CA ASN A 187 10.85 -13.53 -3.57
C ASN A 187 11.10 -12.24 -4.35
N ALA A 188 10.90 -11.09 -3.73
CA ALA A 188 11.15 -9.80 -4.34
C ALA A 188 12.64 -9.59 -4.68
N THR A 189 13.55 -10.12 -3.84
CA THR A 189 15.01 -10.03 -4.09
C THR A 189 15.54 -11.00 -5.15
N LYS A 190 14.78 -12.04 -5.51
CA LYS A 190 15.19 -13.04 -6.52
C LYS A 190 14.67 -12.72 -7.92
N ALA A 191 13.81 -11.73 -8.05
CA ALA A 191 13.18 -11.35 -9.32
C ALA A 191 14.04 -10.39 -10.18
N ASP A 192 15.22 -10.00 -9.69
CA ASP A 192 16.30 -9.29 -10.40
C ASP A 192 17.33 -10.28 -10.95
#